data_1b142677d625a3ff3c856fcb65233389
#
_entry.id   1b142677d625a3ff3c856fcb65233389
#
_cell.length_a   1.000
_cell.length_b   1.000
_cell.length_c   1.000
_cell.angle_alpha   90.00
_cell.angle_beta   90.00
_cell.angle_gamma   90.00
#
_symmetry.space_group_name_H-M   'P 1'
#
loop_
_entity.id
_entity.type
_entity.pdbx_description
1 polymer ?
#
loop_
_entity_poly.entity_id
_entity_poly.type
_entity_poly.pdbx_seq_one_letter_code
_entity_poly.pdbx_strand_id
1 'polypeptide(L)'
;MPSKHQWEKWVHKAWFYTKVLFAILTLMVGSYYYGTYSPNKTAIAEVNAELDIFYMNKIEEMDLQEPEFTYINDTQFIRAMHKCINYINFKTPKNLRVPYEMIIGQAALESGWGTSRFATEGNNLFGIRTWTKETPHLLPVGIEQWPGWGVRVFPSKCDSVKEYVRLLNEHPAYEDFRELRLKTNDPIALIKTLDKFSTTPDYDKRVIRMIKKIRKIEEGE
;
A
#
# COMPACT_ATOMS: atom_id res chain seq x y z
N MET A 1 -15.61 36.06 65.70
CA MET A 1 -15.53 34.70 65.18
C MET A 1 -16.79 34.45 64.34
N PRO A 2 -16.70 33.88 63.15
CA PRO A 2 -17.92 33.62 62.35
C PRO A 2 -18.83 32.61 63.06
N SER A 3 -20.16 32.79 62.97
CA SER A 3 -21.11 31.87 63.54
C SER A 3 -21.01 30.47 62.87
N LYS A 4 -21.39 29.41 63.63
CA LYS A 4 -21.39 28.02 63.13
C LYS A 4 -22.12 27.89 61.78
N HIS A 5 -23.18 28.63 61.57
CA HIS A 5 -23.98 28.67 60.36
C HIS A 5 -23.24 29.38 59.16
N GLN A 6 -22.44 30.39 59.46
CA GLN A 6 -21.61 31.04 58.44
C GLN A 6 -20.46 30.11 57.98
N TRP A 7 -19.86 29.35 58.91
CA TRP A 7 -18.83 28.36 58.62
C TRP A 7 -19.38 27.24 57.73
N GLU A 8 -20.53 26.67 58.01
CA GLU A 8 -21.17 25.62 57.20
C GLU A 8 -21.43 26.10 55.77
N LYS A 9 -21.93 27.30 55.56
CA LYS A 9 -22.12 27.90 54.23
C LYS A 9 -20.80 28.05 53.46
N TRP A 10 -19.75 28.44 54.17
CA TRP A 10 -18.43 28.56 53.57
C TRP A 10 -17.88 27.20 53.14
N VAL A 11 -18.02 26.18 53.93
CA VAL A 11 -17.59 24.81 53.62
C VAL A 11 -18.35 24.25 52.42
N HIS A 12 -19.70 24.43 52.39
CA HIS A 12 -20.48 24.00 51.22
C HIS A 12 -20.09 24.73 49.94
N LYS A 13 -19.84 26.03 50.04
CA LYS A 13 -19.41 26.82 48.90
C LYS A 13 -18.01 26.41 48.41
N ALA A 14 -17.08 26.20 49.32
CA ALA A 14 -15.73 25.70 48.98
C ALA A 14 -15.81 24.32 48.32
N TRP A 15 -16.60 23.41 48.85
CA TRP A 15 -16.78 22.07 48.31
C TRP A 15 -17.45 22.07 46.93
N PHE A 16 -18.39 22.98 46.68
CA PHE A 16 -18.93 23.20 45.35
C PHE A 16 -17.84 23.63 44.32
N TYR A 17 -17.06 24.63 44.69
CA TYR A 17 -15.98 25.08 43.79
C TYR A 17 -14.92 24.01 43.55
N THR A 18 -14.59 23.19 44.55
CA THR A 18 -13.68 22.06 44.42
C THR A 18 -14.20 21.03 43.39
N LYS A 19 -15.51 20.72 43.46
CA LYS A 19 -16.13 19.82 42.45
C LYS A 19 -16.12 20.40 41.05
N VAL A 20 -16.42 21.69 40.90
CA VAL A 20 -16.39 22.38 39.62
C VAL A 20 -14.97 22.37 39.05
N LEU A 21 -13.97 22.68 39.87
CA LEU A 21 -12.56 22.66 39.48
C LEU A 21 -12.13 21.26 39.01
N PHE A 22 -12.50 20.23 39.77
CA PHE A 22 -12.21 18.84 39.43
C PHE A 22 -12.87 18.42 38.10
N ALA A 23 -14.13 18.82 37.88
CA ALA A 23 -14.81 18.55 36.60
C ALA A 23 -14.12 19.23 35.42
N ILE A 24 -13.70 20.49 35.56
CA ILE A 24 -12.95 21.23 34.54
C ILE A 24 -11.62 20.53 34.25
N LEU A 25 -10.89 20.13 35.30
CA LEU A 25 -9.61 19.44 35.14
C LEU A 25 -9.76 18.09 34.41
N THR A 26 -10.82 17.35 34.75
CA THR A 26 -11.14 16.07 34.09
C THR A 26 -11.47 16.27 32.61
N LEU A 27 -12.23 17.32 32.27
CA LEU A 27 -12.53 17.67 30.88
C LEU A 27 -11.28 18.10 30.10
N MET A 28 -10.37 18.89 30.71
CA MET A 28 -9.12 19.29 30.09
C MET A 28 -8.22 18.09 29.80
N VAL A 29 -8.05 17.20 30.79
CA VAL A 29 -7.26 15.98 30.64
C VAL A 29 -7.88 15.06 29.59
N GLY A 30 -9.21 14.88 29.60
CA GLY A 30 -9.93 14.09 28.62
C GLY A 30 -9.78 14.65 27.19
N SER A 31 -9.92 15.96 27.03
CA SER A 31 -9.72 16.64 25.74
C SER A 31 -8.28 16.52 25.23
N TYR A 32 -7.31 16.63 26.13
CA TYR A 32 -5.88 16.45 25.78
C TYR A 32 -5.63 15.02 25.30
N TYR A 33 -6.07 14.01 26.03
CA TYR A 33 -5.93 12.61 25.60
C TYR A 33 -6.66 12.34 24.29
N TYR A 34 -7.89 12.80 24.15
CA TYR A 34 -8.64 12.62 22.91
C TYR A 34 -7.95 13.27 21.70
N GLY A 35 -7.48 14.50 21.86
CA GLY A 35 -6.73 15.20 20.78
C GLY A 35 -5.41 14.52 20.43
N THR A 36 -4.73 13.91 21.39
CA THR A 36 -3.43 13.24 21.19
C THR A 36 -3.60 11.85 20.53
N TYR A 37 -4.63 11.08 20.91
CA TYR A 37 -4.82 9.69 20.44
C TYR A 37 -5.86 9.53 19.34
N SER A 38 -6.62 10.57 19.00
CA SER A 38 -7.54 10.60 17.87
C SER A 38 -7.16 11.73 16.91
N PRO A 39 -6.08 11.54 16.12
CA PRO A 39 -5.61 12.57 15.23
C PRO A 39 -6.69 12.92 14.19
N ASN A 40 -6.89 14.21 13.96
CA ASN A 40 -7.85 14.72 13.01
C ASN A 40 -7.51 14.24 11.60
N LYS A 41 -8.44 13.56 10.94
CA LYS A 41 -8.27 13.06 9.55
C LYS A 41 -7.87 14.16 8.58
N THR A 42 -8.36 15.39 8.79
CA THR A 42 -8.01 16.55 7.98
C THR A 42 -6.54 16.96 8.16
N ALA A 43 -6.05 17.00 9.40
CA ALA A 43 -4.65 17.30 9.69
C ALA A 43 -3.70 16.23 9.12
N ILE A 44 -4.10 14.95 9.21
CA ILE A 44 -3.32 13.85 8.58
C ILE A 44 -3.28 14.01 7.07
N ALA A 45 -4.41 14.34 6.44
CA ALA A 45 -4.47 14.54 4.99
C ALA A 45 -3.61 15.73 4.55
N GLU A 46 -3.59 16.81 5.31
CA GLU A 46 -2.79 17.99 5.06
C GLU A 46 -1.28 17.70 5.18
N VAL A 47 -0.86 17.02 6.27
CA VAL A 47 0.52 16.59 6.46
C VAL A 47 0.96 15.60 5.36
N ASN A 48 0.09 14.68 4.95
CA ASN A 48 0.40 13.77 3.86
C ASN A 48 0.56 14.51 2.53
N ALA A 49 -0.30 15.49 2.24
CA ALA A 49 -0.18 16.30 1.03
C ALA A 49 1.12 17.13 1.02
N GLU A 50 1.51 17.74 2.14
CA GLU A 50 2.79 18.43 2.26
C GLU A 50 3.98 17.48 2.09
N LEU A 51 3.89 16.28 2.65
CA LEU A 51 4.92 15.25 2.54
C LEU A 51 5.06 14.77 1.08
N ASP A 52 3.95 14.62 0.37
CA ASP A 52 3.95 14.23 -1.05
C ASP A 52 4.62 15.33 -1.91
N ILE A 53 4.31 16.61 -1.66
CA ILE A 53 4.97 17.74 -2.32
C ILE A 53 6.47 17.76 -2.01
N PHE A 54 6.86 17.56 -0.75
CA PHE A 54 8.26 17.49 -0.36
C PHE A 54 9.00 16.36 -1.08
N TYR A 55 8.42 15.15 -1.15
CA TYR A 55 9.03 14.04 -1.87
C TYR A 55 9.10 14.28 -3.38
N MET A 56 8.07 14.90 -3.98
CA MET A 56 8.09 15.25 -5.40
C MET A 56 9.21 16.23 -5.71
N ASN A 57 9.34 17.29 -4.92
CA ASN A 57 10.42 18.28 -5.08
C ASN A 57 11.80 17.63 -4.89
N LYS A 58 11.94 16.72 -3.93
CA LYS A 58 13.19 16.00 -3.67
C LYS A 58 13.59 15.05 -4.79
N ILE A 59 12.61 14.41 -5.45
CA ILE A 59 12.82 13.57 -6.62
C ILE A 59 13.30 14.41 -7.81
N GLU A 60 12.67 15.57 -8.02
CA GLU A 60 13.04 16.51 -9.07
C GLU A 60 14.45 17.07 -8.83
N GLU A 61 14.76 17.50 -7.60
CA GLU A 61 16.08 17.96 -7.19
C GLU A 61 17.19 16.91 -7.40
N MET A 62 16.89 15.63 -7.17
CA MET A 62 17.83 14.53 -7.32
C MET A 62 17.87 13.95 -8.73
N ASP A 63 17.09 14.50 -9.68
CA ASP A 63 16.92 13.98 -11.05
C ASP A 63 16.63 12.45 -11.06
N LEU A 64 15.80 12.00 -10.11
CA LEU A 64 15.44 10.60 -9.99
C LEU A 64 14.48 10.19 -11.11
N GLN A 65 15.04 9.62 -12.14
CA GLN A 65 14.28 9.03 -13.25
C GLN A 65 13.83 7.62 -12.93
N GLU A 66 12.77 7.18 -13.58
CA GLU A 66 12.33 5.79 -13.53
C GLU A 66 13.46 4.88 -14.01
N PRO A 67 13.81 3.82 -13.23
CA PRO A 67 14.91 2.96 -13.58
C PRO A 67 14.60 2.16 -14.86
N GLU A 68 15.58 2.02 -15.72
CA GLU A 68 15.49 1.13 -16.88
C GLU A 68 15.26 -0.32 -16.43
N PHE A 69 14.26 -0.98 -17.04
CA PHE A 69 13.87 -2.35 -16.70
C PHE A 69 14.42 -3.34 -17.72
N THR A 70 15.72 -3.62 -17.61
CA THR A 70 16.45 -4.55 -18.50
C THR A 70 16.84 -5.82 -17.78
N TYR A 71 16.69 -6.98 -18.42
CA TYR A 71 17.03 -8.31 -17.89
C TYR A 71 17.17 -9.34 -19.03
N ILE A 72 18.00 -10.34 -18.81
CA ILE A 72 18.21 -11.50 -19.70
C ILE A 72 18.04 -12.84 -18.97
N ASN A 73 17.92 -12.82 -17.64
CA ASN A 73 17.73 -14.01 -16.81
C ASN A 73 16.95 -13.67 -15.52
N ASP A 74 16.57 -14.72 -14.74
CA ASP A 74 15.77 -14.60 -13.51
C ASP A 74 16.44 -13.66 -12.50
N THR A 75 17.75 -13.76 -12.28
CA THR A 75 18.50 -12.92 -11.33
C THR A 75 18.44 -11.44 -11.73
N GLN A 76 18.61 -11.15 -13.01
CA GLN A 76 18.52 -9.77 -13.52
C GLN A 76 17.08 -9.25 -13.47
N PHE A 77 16.08 -10.11 -13.73
CA PHE A 77 14.67 -9.76 -13.55
C PHE A 77 14.39 -9.34 -12.10
N ILE A 78 14.83 -10.13 -11.11
CA ILE A 78 14.69 -9.80 -9.69
C ILE A 78 15.35 -8.45 -9.40
N ARG A 79 16.57 -8.22 -9.89
CA ARG A 79 17.29 -6.95 -9.70
C ARG A 79 16.58 -5.76 -10.33
N ALA A 80 16.02 -5.90 -11.53
CA ALA A 80 15.23 -4.87 -12.19
C ALA A 80 13.94 -4.57 -11.40
N MET A 81 13.26 -5.62 -10.90
CA MET A 81 12.10 -5.46 -10.01
C MET A 81 12.45 -4.70 -8.74
N HIS A 82 13.57 -5.02 -8.08
CA HIS A 82 14.01 -4.28 -6.88
C HIS A 82 14.23 -2.79 -7.17
N LYS A 83 14.91 -2.45 -8.25
CA LYS A 83 15.12 -1.05 -8.64
C LYS A 83 13.79 -0.32 -8.80
N CYS A 84 12.85 -0.96 -9.52
CA CYS A 84 11.53 -0.41 -9.77
C CYS A 84 10.71 -0.26 -8.46
N ILE A 85 10.69 -1.29 -7.62
CA ILE A 85 9.97 -1.25 -6.34
C ILE A 85 10.56 -0.18 -5.42
N ASN A 86 11.88 -0.03 -5.36
CA ASN A 86 12.53 1.01 -4.57
C ASN A 86 12.15 2.42 -5.07
N TYR A 87 12.13 2.63 -6.39
CA TYR A 87 11.66 3.87 -7.00
C TYR A 87 10.20 4.19 -6.63
N ILE A 88 9.30 3.20 -6.72
CA ILE A 88 7.90 3.35 -6.32
C ILE A 88 7.79 3.61 -4.81
N ASN A 89 8.52 2.85 -4.00
CA ASN A 89 8.51 2.96 -2.53
C ASN A 89 9.07 4.29 -2.02
N PHE A 90 9.88 4.98 -2.81
CA PHE A 90 10.33 6.33 -2.46
C PHE A 90 9.15 7.30 -2.31
N LYS A 91 8.13 7.15 -3.18
CA LYS A 91 6.90 7.96 -3.17
C LYS A 91 5.76 7.34 -2.35
N THR A 92 5.90 6.08 -1.92
CA THR A 92 4.82 5.35 -1.25
C THR A 92 5.00 5.39 0.27
N PRO A 93 4.03 5.90 1.03
CA PRO A 93 4.04 5.86 2.50
C PRO A 93 4.28 4.43 3.02
N LYS A 94 5.04 4.29 4.12
CA LYS A 94 5.46 2.99 4.64
C LYS A 94 4.30 2.01 4.89
N ASN A 95 3.18 2.51 5.37
CA ASN A 95 1.98 1.72 5.66
C ASN A 95 1.22 1.26 4.39
N LEU A 96 1.55 1.82 3.23
CA LEU A 96 0.95 1.46 1.94
C LEU A 96 1.88 0.60 1.07
N ARG A 97 3.12 0.35 1.52
CA ARG A 97 4.06 -0.49 0.81
C ARG A 97 3.64 -1.95 0.84
N VAL A 98 3.87 -2.63 -0.27
CA VAL A 98 3.65 -4.08 -0.42
C VAL A 98 5.00 -4.78 -0.29
N PRO A 99 5.10 -5.93 0.40
CA PRO A 99 6.36 -6.68 0.49
C PRO A 99 6.92 -7.00 -0.89
N TYR A 100 8.20 -6.70 -1.11
CA TYR A 100 8.86 -6.86 -2.42
C TYR A 100 8.82 -8.31 -2.93
N GLU A 101 9.02 -9.29 -2.05
CA GLU A 101 8.96 -10.71 -2.40
C GLU A 101 7.60 -11.12 -2.99
N MET A 102 6.51 -10.54 -2.46
CA MET A 102 5.17 -10.76 -2.96
C MET A 102 4.99 -10.14 -4.35
N ILE A 103 5.44 -8.90 -4.57
CA ILE A 103 5.37 -8.22 -5.87
C ILE A 103 6.18 -9.00 -6.91
N ILE A 104 7.44 -9.35 -6.59
CA ILE A 104 8.34 -10.07 -7.50
C ILE A 104 7.80 -11.47 -7.79
N GLY A 105 7.31 -12.17 -6.75
CA GLY A 105 6.77 -13.53 -6.88
C GLY A 105 5.55 -13.59 -7.81
N GLN A 106 4.63 -12.66 -7.69
CA GLN A 106 3.48 -12.57 -8.59
C GLN A 106 3.90 -12.12 -10.00
N ALA A 107 4.74 -11.10 -10.13
CA ALA A 107 5.24 -10.66 -11.42
C ALA A 107 5.95 -11.79 -12.18
N ALA A 108 6.83 -12.55 -11.51
CA ALA A 108 7.51 -13.69 -12.10
C ALA A 108 6.56 -14.81 -12.53
N LEU A 109 5.54 -15.10 -11.70
CA LEU A 109 4.55 -16.14 -12.00
C LEU A 109 3.64 -15.74 -13.17
N GLU A 110 3.08 -14.52 -13.15
CA GLU A 110 2.10 -14.06 -14.14
C GLU A 110 2.72 -13.77 -15.50
N SER A 111 3.96 -13.28 -15.53
CA SER A 111 4.64 -12.90 -16.75
C SER A 111 5.63 -13.94 -17.27
N GLY A 112 5.81 -15.08 -16.57
CA GLY A 112 6.87 -16.03 -16.91
C GLY A 112 8.24 -15.37 -16.85
N TRP A 113 8.57 -14.71 -15.75
CA TRP A 113 9.82 -13.95 -15.59
C TRP A 113 9.97 -12.81 -16.61
N GLY A 114 8.85 -12.19 -16.97
CA GLY A 114 8.82 -11.07 -17.91
C GLY A 114 8.93 -11.47 -19.38
N THR A 115 8.87 -12.77 -19.71
CA THR A 115 9.03 -13.27 -21.09
C THR A 115 7.72 -13.42 -21.85
N SER A 116 6.57 -13.35 -21.17
CA SER A 116 5.27 -13.46 -21.81
C SER A 116 5.03 -12.31 -22.82
N ARG A 117 4.21 -12.55 -23.83
CA ARG A 117 3.83 -11.54 -24.81
C ARG A 117 3.31 -10.26 -24.15
N PHE A 118 2.48 -10.38 -23.12
CA PHE A 118 1.94 -9.21 -22.41
C PHE A 118 3.00 -8.42 -21.66
N ALA A 119 4.05 -9.08 -21.19
CA ALA A 119 5.19 -8.41 -20.54
C ALA A 119 6.15 -7.77 -21.56
N THR A 120 6.34 -8.38 -22.74
CA THR A 120 7.27 -7.89 -23.76
C THR A 120 6.68 -6.80 -24.65
N GLU A 121 5.44 -6.99 -25.11
CA GLU A 121 4.76 -6.05 -26.00
C GLU A 121 3.93 -5.00 -25.24
N GLY A 122 3.40 -5.36 -24.06
CA GLY A 122 2.47 -4.52 -23.29
C GLY A 122 3.04 -4.00 -21.97
N ASN A 123 4.29 -4.31 -21.63
CA ASN A 123 4.89 -3.95 -20.33
C ASN A 123 4.06 -4.38 -19.11
N ASN A 124 3.20 -5.37 -19.26
CA ASN A 124 2.25 -5.81 -18.25
C ASN A 124 2.74 -7.08 -17.56
N LEU A 125 3.27 -6.93 -16.34
CA LEU A 125 3.86 -8.03 -15.58
C LEU A 125 2.83 -8.85 -14.77
N PHE A 126 1.57 -8.38 -14.66
CA PHE A 126 0.55 -8.96 -13.77
C PHE A 126 -0.73 -9.39 -14.51
N GLY A 127 -0.77 -9.27 -15.83
CA GLY A 127 -1.99 -9.56 -16.59
C GLY A 127 -3.15 -8.61 -16.29
N ILE A 128 -2.88 -7.38 -15.85
CA ILE A 128 -3.89 -6.38 -15.52
C ILE A 128 -4.75 -6.10 -16.75
N ARG A 129 -6.08 -6.21 -16.58
CA ARG A 129 -7.05 -6.03 -17.65
C ARG A 129 -7.62 -4.62 -17.71
N THR A 130 -8.17 -4.28 -18.87
CA THR A 130 -9.06 -3.14 -19.05
C THR A 130 -10.36 -3.59 -19.69
N TRP A 131 -11.46 -2.94 -19.31
CA TRP A 131 -12.80 -3.11 -19.90
C TRP A 131 -13.19 -1.88 -20.73
N THR A 132 -12.25 -0.93 -20.90
CA THR A 132 -12.43 0.29 -21.67
C THR A 132 -11.64 0.16 -22.96
N LYS A 133 -12.32 0.17 -24.11
CA LYS A 133 -11.72 -0.04 -25.43
C LYS A 133 -10.70 1.03 -25.80
N GLU A 134 -10.88 2.24 -25.30
CA GLU A 134 -10.02 3.40 -25.51
C GLU A 134 -8.70 3.32 -24.73
N THR A 135 -8.64 2.51 -23.69
CA THR A 135 -7.38 2.25 -22.97
C THR A 135 -6.46 1.40 -23.84
N PRO A 136 -5.18 1.77 -24.02
CA PRO A 136 -4.21 0.94 -24.73
C PRO A 136 -4.17 -0.49 -24.20
N HIS A 137 -4.38 -1.47 -25.08
CA HIS A 137 -4.50 -2.87 -24.71
C HIS A 137 -4.02 -3.83 -25.80
N LEU A 138 -3.68 -5.03 -25.39
CA LEU A 138 -3.46 -6.18 -26.26
C LEU A 138 -4.65 -7.14 -26.15
N LEU A 139 -5.09 -7.68 -27.27
CA LEU A 139 -6.11 -8.72 -27.27
C LEU A 139 -5.48 -10.09 -26.94
N PRO A 140 -6.23 -11.01 -26.31
CA PRO A 140 -5.79 -12.39 -26.14
C PRO A 140 -5.46 -13.06 -27.49
N VAL A 141 -4.58 -14.04 -27.47
CA VAL A 141 -4.20 -14.78 -28.69
C VAL A 141 -5.44 -15.42 -29.33
N GLY A 142 -5.57 -15.26 -30.65
CA GLY A 142 -6.70 -15.79 -31.43
C GLY A 142 -7.97 -14.94 -31.35
N ILE A 143 -7.95 -13.81 -30.68
CA ILE A 143 -9.06 -12.86 -30.64
C ILE A 143 -8.70 -11.64 -31.49
N GLU A 144 -9.43 -11.42 -32.57
CA GLU A 144 -9.19 -10.29 -33.49
C GLU A 144 -10.09 -9.08 -33.21
N GLN A 145 -11.24 -9.31 -32.59
CA GLN A 145 -12.20 -8.25 -32.26
C GLN A 145 -12.30 -8.06 -30.76
N TRP A 146 -12.63 -6.84 -30.35
CA TRP A 146 -12.83 -6.50 -28.95
C TRP A 146 -13.89 -7.36 -28.27
N PRO A 147 -13.51 -8.24 -27.31
CA PRO A 147 -14.47 -9.14 -26.63
C PRO A 147 -15.09 -8.50 -25.37
N GLY A 148 -14.97 -7.19 -25.17
CA GLY A 148 -15.41 -6.48 -23.98
C GLY A 148 -14.30 -6.30 -22.94
N TRP A 149 -13.09 -6.81 -23.17
CA TRP A 149 -11.92 -6.63 -22.31
C TRP A 149 -10.61 -6.84 -23.10
N GLY A 150 -9.52 -6.30 -22.57
CA GLY A 150 -8.18 -6.52 -23.09
C GLY A 150 -7.14 -6.52 -21.97
N VAL A 151 -5.92 -6.94 -22.28
CA VAL A 151 -4.79 -6.83 -21.35
C VAL A 151 -4.15 -5.45 -21.53
N ARG A 152 -4.18 -4.64 -20.47
CA ARG A 152 -3.72 -3.24 -20.50
C ARG A 152 -2.26 -3.13 -20.92
N VAL A 153 -1.95 -2.17 -21.77
CA VAL A 153 -0.57 -1.78 -22.13
C VAL A 153 -0.13 -0.64 -21.22
N PHE A 154 1.09 -0.73 -20.72
CA PHE A 154 1.72 0.29 -19.89
C PHE A 154 2.88 0.96 -20.61
N PRO A 155 3.18 2.23 -20.31
CA PRO A 155 4.37 2.92 -20.85
C PRO A 155 5.67 2.18 -20.49
N SER A 156 5.76 1.66 -19.27
CA SER A 156 6.90 0.89 -18.77
C SER A 156 6.46 -0.31 -17.92
N LYS A 157 7.39 -1.23 -17.65
CA LYS A 157 7.16 -2.33 -16.72
C LYS A 157 6.99 -1.81 -15.29
N CYS A 158 7.68 -0.74 -14.92
CA CYS A 158 7.50 -0.09 -13.62
C CYS A 158 6.10 0.52 -13.44
N ASP A 159 5.50 1.06 -14.51
CA ASP A 159 4.11 1.52 -14.45
C ASP A 159 3.13 0.36 -14.17
N SER A 160 3.39 -0.83 -14.69
CA SER A 160 2.57 -1.99 -14.34
C SER A 160 2.74 -2.43 -12.87
N VAL A 161 3.95 -2.29 -12.31
CA VAL A 161 4.20 -2.53 -10.87
C VAL A 161 3.49 -1.48 -10.03
N LYS A 162 3.56 -0.21 -10.42
CA LYS A 162 2.87 0.89 -9.74
C LYS A 162 1.36 0.69 -9.71
N GLU A 163 0.78 0.30 -10.86
CA GLU A 163 -0.65 0.00 -10.95
C GLU A 163 -1.05 -1.20 -10.10
N TYR A 164 -0.23 -2.28 -10.08
CA TYR A 164 -0.45 -3.41 -9.19
C TYR A 164 -0.48 -3.00 -7.71
N VAL A 165 0.48 -2.20 -7.26
CA VAL A 165 0.53 -1.67 -5.89
C VAL A 165 -0.69 -0.80 -5.60
N ARG A 166 -1.12 0.04 -6.56
CA ARG A 166 -2.33 0.85 -6.46
C ARG A 166 -3.58 -0.02 -6.29
N LEU A 167 -3.73 -1.05 -7.12
CA LEU A 167 -4.88 -1.98 -7.03
C LEU A 167 -4.97 -2.63 -5.65
N LEU A 168 -3.87 -3.12 -5.08
CA LEU A 168 -3.88 -3.71 -3.74
C LEU A 168 -4.26 -2.70 -2.65
N ASN A 169 -3.90 -1.44 -2.83
CA ASN A 169 -4.21 -0.38 -1.88
C ASN A 169 -5.64 0.15 -1.97
N GLU A 170 -6.24 0.16 -3.17
CA GLU A 170 -7.47 0.90 -3.42
C GLU A 170 -8.67 0.01 -3.79
N HIS A 171 -8.43 -1.11 -4.49
CA HIS A 171 -9.53 -1.90 -5.01
C HIS A 171 -10.27 -2.65 -3.89
N PRO A 172 -11.62 -2.60 -3.86
CA PRO A 172 -12.41 -3.22 -2.78
C PRO A 172 -12.17 -4.73 -2.60
N ALA A 173 -11.82 -5.45 -3.68
CA ALA A 173 -11.53 -6.89 -3.63
C ALA A 173 -10.37 -7.26 -2.70
N TYR A 174 -9.49 -6.30 -2.33
CA TYR A 174 -8.28 -6.54 -1.53
C TYR A 174 -8.35 -5.91 -0.15
N GLU A 175 -9.54 -5.79 0.43
CA GLU A 175 -9.75 -5.27 1.79
C GLU A 175 -9.06 -6.16 2.83
N ASP A 176 -9.26 -7.49 2.76
CA ASP A 176 -8.63 -8.46 3.67
C ASP A 176 -7.09 -8.37 3.64
N PHE A 177 -6.51 -8.13 2.45
CA PHE A 177 -5.08 -7.87 2.31
C PHE A 177 -4.67 -6.61 3.10
N ARG A 178 -5.40 -5.52 2.97
CA ARG A 178 -5.09 -4.27 3.66
C ARG A 178 -5.21 -4.40 5.17
N GLU A 179 -6.24 -5.09 5.66
CA GLU A 179 -6.42 -5.34 7.09
C GLU A 179 -5.30 -6.22 7.67
N LEU A 180 -4.92 -7.29 6.96
CA LEU A 180 -3.85 -8.15 7.42
C LEU A 180 -2.49 -7.43 7.38
N ARG A 181 -2.24 -6.59 6.36
CA ARG A 181 -1.00 -5.81 6.23
C ARG A 181 -0.77 -4.85 7.40
N LEU A 182 -1.80 -4.36 8.07
CA LEU A 182 -1.67 -3.57 9.29
C LEU A 182 -1.06 -4.37 10.46
N LYS A 183 -1.10 -5.69 10.40
CA LYS A 183 -0.69 -6.61 11.47
C LYS A 183 0.62 -7.33 11.15
N THR A 184 0.95 -7.54 9.89
CA THR A 184 2.13 -8.27 9.45
C THR A 184 2.65 -7.81 8.09
N ASN A 185 3.97 -7.96 7.89
CA ASN A 185 4.62 -7.80 6.58
C ASN A 185 5.05 -9.15 5.97
N ASP A 186 4.60 -10.27 6.54
CA ASP A 186 4.94 -11.59 6.00
C ASP A 186 4.28 -11.80 4.62
N PRO A 187 5.06 -11.89 3.52
CA PRO A 187 4.52 -12.06 2.17
C PRO A 187 3.73 -13.36 2.02
N ILE A 188 4.09 -14.41 2.78
CA ILE A 188 3.42 -15.71 2.72
C ILE A 188 2.04 -15.66 3.38
N ALA A 189 1.90 -14.88 4.46
CA ALA A 189 0.60 -14.66 5.07
C ALA A 189 -0.29 -13.78 4.18
N LEU A 190 0.28 -12.70 3.64
CA LEU A 190 -0.44 -11.72 2.83
C LEU A 190 -0.95 -12.30 1.51
N ILE A 191 -0.17 -13.14 0.82
CA ILE A 191 -0.61 -13.71 -0.47
C ILE A 191 -1.87 -14.57 -0.35
N LYS A 192 -2.13 -15.17 0.81
CA LYS A 192 -3.32 -15.99 1.07
C LYS A 192 -4.61 -15.18 1.09
N THR A 193 -4.54 -13.87 1.24
CA THR A 193 -5.70 -12.97 1.19
C THR A 193 -6.03 -12.49 -0.22
N LEU A 194 -5.26 -12.89 -1.22
CA LEU A 194 -5.47 -12.50 -2.62
C LEU A 194 -6.23 -13.56 -3.43
N ASP A 195 -7.25 -14.19 -2.84
CA ASP A 195 -8.10 -15.20 -3.47
C ASP A 195 -8.84 -14.69 -4.72
N LYS A 196 -9.12 -13.39 -4.77
CA LYS A 196 -9.78 -12.72 -5.91
C LYS A 196 -8.83 -12.28 -7.02
N PHE A 197 -7.52 -12.43 -6.85
CA PHE A 197 -6.54 -12.04 -7.86
C PHE A 197 -6.52 -13.00 -9.05
N SER A 198 -6.70 -14.29 -8.80
CA SER A 198 -6.71 -15.32 -9.84
C SER A 198 -7.75 -16.40 -9.52
N THR A 199 -8.43 -16.88 -10.56
CA THR A 199 -9.35 -18.03 -10.47
C THR A 199 -8.62 -19.39 -10.54
N THR A 200 -7.30 -19.37 -10.69
CA THR A 200 -6.50 -20.60 -10.76
C THR A 200 -6.48 -21.30 -9.42
N PRO A 201 -6.80 -22.61 -9.33
CA PRO A 201 -6.70 -23.37 -8.09
C PRO A 201 -5.29 -23.31 -7.51
N ASP A 202 -5.19 -23.28 -6.17
CA ASP A 202 -3.92 -23.23 -5.44
C ASP A 202 -2.98 -22.06 -5.87
N TYR A 203 -3.57 -20.95 -6.27
CA TYR A 203 -2.83 -19.77 -6.72
C TYR A 203 -1.82 -19.29 -5.67
N ASP A 204 -2.26 -19.18 -4.42
CA ASP A 204 -1.41 -18.83 -3.28
C ASP A 204 -0.18 -19.75 -3.15
N LYS A 205 -0.37 -21.07 -3.27
CA LYS A 205 0.72 -22.03 -3.21
C LYS A 205 1.71 -21.88 -4.35
N ARG A 206 1.23 -21.48 -5.55
CA ARG A 206 2.09 -21.21 -6.71
C ARG A 206 2.96 -19.98 -6.47
N VAL A 207 2.37 -18.89 -5.96
CA VAL A 207 3.12 -17.67 -5.61
C VAL A 207 4.10 -17.94 -4.48
N ILE A 208 3.70 -18.69 -3.44
CA ILE A 208 4.60 -19.07 -2.33
C ILE A 208 5.81 -19.85 -2.84
N ARG A 209 5.63 -20.78 -3.79
CA ARG A 209 6.77 -21.48 -4.42
C ARG A 209 7.70 -20.50 -5.15
N MET A 210 7.12 -19.50 -5.81
CA MET A 210 7.90 -18.48 -6.51
C MET A 210 8.70 -17.61 -5.51
N ILE A 211 8.08 -17.18 -4.42
CA ILE A 211 8.76 -16.44 -3.33
C ILE A 211 9.94 -17.26 -2.79
N LYS A 212 9.75 -18.55 -2.53
CA LYS A 212 10.83 -19.43 -2.07
C LYS A 212 11.96 -19.58 -3.10
N LYS A 213 11.62 -19.65 -4.40
CA LYS A 213 12.62 -19.67 -5.49
C LYS A 213 13.41 -18.37 -5.53
N ILE A 214 12.74 -17.22 -5.39
CA ILE A 214 13.39 -15.89 -5.37
C ILE A 214 14.39 -15.81 -4.22
N ARG A 215 13.99 -16.19 -3.00
CA ARG A 215 14.89 -16.22 -1.83
C ARG A 215 16.16 -17.00 -2.10
N LYS A 216 16.05 -18.20 -2.67
CA LYS A 216 17.21 -19.04 -3.02
C LYS A 216 18.14 -18.37 -4.04
N ILE A 217 17.57 -17.71 -5.05
CA ILE A 217 18.36 -16.97 -6.05
C ILE A 217 19.10 -15.80 -5.39
N GLU A 218 18.47 -15.10 -4.46
CA GLU A 218 19.05 -13.95 -3.73
C GLU A 218 20.12 -14.40 -2.72
N GLU A 219 19.98 -15.57 -2.13
CA GLU A 219 20.96 -16.19 -1.23
C GLU A 219 22.17 -16.78 -1.97
N GLY A 220 22.12 -16.88 -3.30
CA GLY A 220 23.22 -17.39 -4.13
C GLY A 220 23.26 -18.92 -4.25
N GLU A 221 22.17 -19.59 -3.95
CA GLU A 221 22.00 -21.06 -4.08
C GLU A 221 21.50 -21.49 -5.49
#